data_926732e51e9efb02b1c9c84297cad004
#
_entry.id   926732e51e9efb02b1c9c84297cad004
#
_cell.length_a   1.000
_cell.length_b   1.000
_cell.length_c   1.000
_cell.angle_alpha   90.00
_cell.angle_beta   90.00
_cell.angle_gamma   90.00
#
_symmetry.space_group_name_H-M   'P 1'
#
loop_
_entity.id
_entity.type
_entity.pdbx_description
1 polymer ?
#
loop_
_entity_poly.entity_id
_entity_poly.type
_entity_poly.pdbx_seq_one_letter_code
_entity_poly.pdbx_strand_id
1 'polypeptide(L)'
;MIETNRLDYKKDLEEVAVMFDGGEKVKVFHTQQTNGNTFIDKYIIDGKVYRFENKHEVSGQLELKRFEKRFSKLALYSIFKNKFGVQFEWGALTGIRPTKMAYSSKNFEKEFTEVFDVSPKKIELVKDIIKTQCKIIDRNGEYDGLFVGIPFCPSRCLYCSFISSEIAKEKNISEYINCLVKEIEEGVKLLKNPRSIYVGGGTPVALKNEHLIAVLTALKPLASTVKEFTVEAGRPDAINSENLKILKDYGVTRICVNPQTFSNKTLELIGRKHTAESVIEKYYLAKSFGFDINMDVIAGLTQETFEDFKNTVDTVIKLNPENFTVHTLCLKNGSKLKEQESRLKEGEISKMIDYARLKASENGYNPYYLYRQKYSANNLENVGYSKKGKECIYNVDVMEETSNNVACGANAVSKRVINSENRIERYGNPKNIATYIEKIDEIIKSKRELYN
;
A
#
# COMPACT_ATOMS: atom_id res chain seq x y z
N MET A 1 -19.87 -6.14 -19.73
CA MET A 1 -19.09 -7.29 -20.30
C MET A 1 -18.25 -6.78 -21.46
N ILE A 2 -16.92 -7.02 -21.44
CA ILE A 2 -15.99 -6.52 -22.48
C ILE A 2 -15.53 -7.67 -23.36
N GLU A 3 -15.76 -7.56 -24.67
CA GLU A 3 -15.21 -8.41 -25.72
C GLU A 3 -14.10 -7.63 -26.45
N THR A 4 -12.89 -8.21 -26.55
CA THR A 4 -11.73 -7.52 -27.11
C THR A 4 -10.80 -8.49 -27.84
N ASN A 5 -10.12 -8.01 -28.90
CA ASN A 5 -9.02 -8.74 -29.54
C ASN A 5 -7.71 -8.71 -28.71
N ARG A 6 -7.68 -7.98 -27.58
CA ARG A 6 -6.52 -7.86 -26.68
C ARG A 6 -6.80 -8.50 -25.34
N LEU A 7 -6.72 -9.84 -25.33
CA LEU A 7 -6.97 -10.64 -24.12
C LEU A 7 -5.93 -10.39 -23.01
N ASP A 8 -4.72 -9.99 -23.38
CA ASP A 8 -3.60 -9.73 -22.48
C ASP A 8 -3.84 -8.56 -21.50
N TYR A 9 -4.71 -7.60 -21.86
CA TYR A 9 -5.12 -6.52 -20.95
C TYR A 9 -6.64 -6.31 -20.83
N LYS A 10 -7.43 -7.32 -21.16
CA LYS A 10 -8.89 -7.29 -20.97
C LYS A 10 -9.28 -6.90 -19.56
N LYS A 11 -8.61 -7.45 -18.55
CA LYS A 11 -8.85 -7.10 -17.13
C LYS A 11 -8.60 -5.64 -16.83
N ASP A 12 -7.62 -5.01 -17.48
CA ASP A 12 -7.35 -3.58 -17.31
C ASP A 12 -8.48 -2.70 -17.87
N LEU A 13 -9.15 -3.14 -18.95
CA LEU A 13 -10.35 -2.46 -19.49
C LEU A 13 -11.56 -2.69 -18.56
N GLU A 14 -11.73 -3.88 -18.03
CA GLU A 14 -12.78 -4.19 -17.05
C GLU A 14 -12.63 -3.35 -15.78
N GLU A 15 -11.39 -3.09 -15.33
CA GLU A 15 -11.10 -2.17 -14.23
C GLU A 15 -11.62 -0.74 -14.50
N VAL A 16 -11.46 -0.24 -15.72
CA VAL A 16 -12.01 1.07 -16.10
C VAL A 16 -13.54 1.05 -16.08
N ALA A 17 -14.16 -0.01 -16.59
CA ALA A 17 -15.62 -0.13 -16.59
C ALA A 17 -16.21 -0.17 -15.18
N VAL A 18 -15.61 -0.90 -14.26
CA VAL A 18 -16.07 -1.04 -12.88
C VAL A 18 -15.95 0.26 -12.07
N MET A 19 -15.13 1.22 -12.51
CA MET A 19 -15.09 2.55 -11.87
C MET A 19 -16.45 3.26 -11.92
N PHE A 20 -17.19 3.07 -13.01
CA PHE A 20 -18.50 3.71 -13.22
C PHE A 20 -19.63 2.80 -12.71
N ASP A 21 -20.58 3.38 -11.98
CA ASP A 21 -21.70 2.59 -11.46
C ASP A 21 -22.55 2.01 -12.58
N GLY A 22 -22.68 0.68 -12.59
CA GLY A 22 -23.33 -0.05 -13.69
C GLY A 22 -22.46 -0.21 -14.96
N GLY A 23 -21.23 0.33 -14.97
CA GLY A 23 -20.32 0.22 -16.13
C GLY A 23 -19.95 -1.24 -16.46
N GLU A 24 -19.89 -2.11 -15.45
CA GLU A 24 -19.66 -3.56 -15.64
C GLU A 24 -20.78 -4.27 -16.37
N LYS A 25 -22.00 -3.70 -16.41
CA LYS A 25 -23.18 -4.21 -17.13
C LYS A 25 -23.20 -3.78 -18.58
N VAL A 26 -22.43 -2.76 -18.95
CA VAL A 26 -22.37 -2.26 -20.33
C VAL A 26 -21.69 -3.29 -21.22
N LYS A 27 -22.32 -3.60 -22.36
CA LYS A 27 -21.72 -4.46 -23.39
C LYS A 27 -20.77 -3.61 -24.24
N VAL A 28 -19.49 -3.97 -24.24
CA VAL A 28 -18.41 -3.25 -24.92
C VAL A 28 -17.73 -4.19 -25.90
N PHE A 29 -17.71 -3.82 -27.18
CA PHE A 29 -16.85 -4.48 -28.16
C PHE A 29 -15.66 -3.55 -28.45
N HIS A 30 -14.47 -4.07 -28.30
CA HIS A 30 -13.22 -3.32 -28.47
C HIS A 30 -12.29 -4.04 -29.44
N THR A 31 -11.71 -3.29 -30.35
CA THR A 31 -10.60 -3.75 -31.19
C THR A 31 -9.48 -2.71 -31.18
N GLN A 32 -8.25 -3.20 -31.03
CA GLN A 32 -7.06 -2.37 -31.09
C GLN A 32 -6.13 -2.87 -32.19
N GLN A 33 -5.57 -1.95 -32.96
CA GLN A 33 -4.58 -2.16 -34.01
C GLN A 33 -3.45 -1.15 -33.86
N THR A 34 -2.22 -1.59 -34.10
CA THR A 34 -1.04 -0.71 -34.12
C THR A 34 -0.34 -0.82 -35.48
N ASN A 35 -0.15 0.34 -36.12
CA ASN A 35 0.52 0.47 -37.39
C ASN A 35 1.74 1.41 -37.22
N GLY A 36 2.92 0.84 -37.04
CA GLY A 36 4.11 1.62 -36.68
C GLY A 36 3.90 2.36 -35.33
N ASN A 37 3.98 3.67 -35.36
CA ASN A 37 3.78 4.54 -34.19
C ASN A 37 2.34 5.01 -34.00
N THR A 38 1.37 4.47 -34.78
CA THR A 38 -0.04 4.85 -34.71
C THR A 38 -0.86 3.75 -34.05
N PHE A 39 -1.58 4.10 -32.97
CA PHE A 39 -2.44 3.24 -32.18
C PHE A 39 -3.90 3.59 -32.49
N ILE A 40 -4.68 2.61 -32.91
CA ILE A 40 -6.08 2.79 -33.32
C ILE A 40 -6.95 1.91 -32.43
N ASP A 41 -7.80 2.55 -31.63
CA ASP A 41 -8.80 1.89 -30.80
C ASP A 41 -10.20 2.13 -31.38
N LYS A 42 -10.97 1.08 -31.58
CA LYS A 42 -12.38 1.13 -31.98
C LYS A 42 -13.24 0.48 -30.90
N TYR A 43 -14.22 1.21 -30.44
CA TYR A 43 -15.25 0.74 -29.50
C TYR A 43 -16.62 0.76 -30.13
N ILE A 44 -17.43 -0.25 -29.82
CA ILE A 44 -18.87 -0.28 -30.13
C ILE A 44 -19.59 -0.45 -28.79
N ILE A 45 -20.41 0.55 -28.43
CA ILE A 45 -21.14 0.60 -27.16
C ILE A 45 -22.54 1.12 -27.47
N ASP A 46 -23.58 0.39 -27.10
CA ASP A 46 -24.98 0.70 -27.37
C ASP A 46 -25.23 1.02 -28.85
N GLY A 47 -24.61 0.26 -29.76
CA GLY A 47 -24.73 0.44 -31.20
C GLY A 47 -23.95 1.62 -31.79
N LYS A 48 -23.36 2.48 -30.95
CA LYS A 48 -22.54 3.61 -31.41
C LYS A 48 -21.08 3.17 -31.57
N VAL A 49 -20.45 3.69 -32.64
CA VAL A 49 -19.05 3.43 -32.97
C VAL A 49 -18.20 4.60 -32.53
N TYR A 50 -17.15 4.35 -31.73
CA TYR A 50 -16.16 5.34 -31.33
C TYR A 50 -14.81 4.91 -31.88
N ARG A 51 -14.06 5.84 -32.50
CA ARG A 51 -12.70 5.59 -33.01
C ARG A 51 -11.75 6.60 -32.41
N PHE A 52 -10.64 6.11 -31.86
CA PHE A 52 -9.55 6.93 -31.34
C PHE A 52 -8.28 6.58 -32.10
N GLU A 53 -7.50 7.60 -32.43
CA GLU A 53 -6.20 7.45 -33.08
C GLU A 53 -5.18 8.26 -32.30
N ASN A 54 -4.13 7.59 -31.81
CA ASN A 54 -3.05 8.18 -31.03
C ASN A 54 -1.72 7.90 -31.74
N LYS A 55 -0.76 8.84 -31.66
CA LYS A 55 0.59 8.66 -32.19
C LYS A 55 1.59 8.76 -31.05
N HIS A 56 2.49 7.78 -30.97
CA HIS A 56 3.57 7.78 -29.98
C HIS A 56 4.74 6.94 -30.49
N GLU A 57 5.94 7.50 -30.37
CA GLU A 57 7.18 6.75 -30.68
C GLU A 57 7.46 5.77 -29.56
N VAL A 58 7.79 4.54 -29.92
CA VAL A 58 8.09 3.46 -28.96
C VAL A 58 9.44 2.83 -29.28
N SER A 59 10.22 2.54 -28.24
CA SER A 59 11.58 2.01 -28.31
C SER A 59 11.69 0.51 -28.09
N GLY A 60 10.58 -0.24 -28.15
CA GLY A 60 10.60 -1.70 -28.00
C GLY A 60 9.28 -2.33 -27.63
N GLN A 61 9.25 -3.65 -27.62
CA GLN A 61 8.04 -4.46 -27.39
C GLN A 61 7.35 -4.19 -26.05
N LEU A 62 8.11 -3.94 -24.99
CA LEU A 62 7.56 -3.69 -23.66
C LEU A 62 6.85 -2.33 -23.61
N GLU A 63 7.46 -1.32 -24.22
CA GLU A 63 6.92 0.02 -24.31
C GLU A 63 5.68 0.04 -25.22
N LEU A 64 5.76 -0.65 -26.36
CA LEU A 64 4.63 -0.83 -27.27
C LEU A 64 3.39 -1.34 -26.52
N LYS A 65 3.50 -2.48 -25.81
CA LYS A 65 2.39 -3.05 -25.03
C LYS A 65 1.87 -2.09 -23.95
N ARG A 66 2.77 -1.31 -23.34
CA ARG A 66 2.40 -0.31 -22.33
C ARG A 66 1.50 0.78 -22.94
N PHE A 67 1.86 1.31 -24.13
CA PHE A 67 1.10 2.37 -24.80
C PHE A 67 -0.19 1.86 -25.44
N GLU A 68 -0.20 0.66 -26.02
CA GLU A 68 -1.44 0.02 -26.48
C GLU A 68 -2.48 -0.04 -25.34
N LYS A 69 -2.10 -0.61 -24.21
CA LYS A 69 -2.96 -0.68 -23.03
C LYS A 69 -3.38 0.71 -22.53
N ARG A 70 -2.45 1.66 -22.49
CA ARG A 70 -2.71 3.03 -22.03
C ARG A 70 -3.77 3.71 -22.87
N PHE A 71 -3.61 3.72 -24.20
CA PHE A 71 -4.54 4.40 -25.10
C PHE A 71 -5.91 3.74 -25.10
N SER A 72 -5.99 2.43 -25.10
CA SER A 72 -7.26 1.71 -24.97
C SER A 72 -8.00 2.09 -23.68
N LYS A 73 -7.31 2.18 -22.54
CA LYS A 73 -7.92 2.58 -21.25
C LYS A 73 -8.39 4.02 -21.26
N LEU A 74 -7.62 4.95 -21.80
CA LEU A 74 -7.98 6.37 -21.92
C LEU A 74 -9.21 6.56 -22.78
N ALA A 75 -9.28 5.87 -23.93
CA ALA A 75 -10.42 5.91 -24.83
C ALA A 75 -11.70 5.40 -24.14
N LEU A 76 -11.63 4.25 -23.45
CA LEU A 76 -12.79 3.69 -22.73
C LEU A 76 -13.24 4.64 -21.61
N TYR A 77 -12.30 5.20 -20.84
CA TYR A 77 -12.61 6.17 -19.78
C TYR A 77 -13.34 7.39 -20.34
N SER A 78 -12.86 7.97 -21.46
CA SER A 78 -13.47 9.12 -22.10
C SER A 78 -14.91 8.84 -22.55
N ILE A 79 -15.16 7.65 -23.13
CA ILE A 79 -16.52 7.24 -23.52
C ILE A 79 -17.42 7.14 -22.28
N PHE A 80 -16.94 6.47 -21.23
CA PHE A 80 -17.74 6.22 -20.03
C PHE A 80 -17.94 7.50 -19.21
N LYS A 81 -16.96 8.39 -19.10
CA LYS A 81 -17.11 9.71 -18.51
C LYS A 81 -18.28 10.46 -19.15
N ASN A 82 -18.33 10.48 -20.48
CA ASN A 82 -19.40 11.16 -21.22
C ASN A 82 -20.76 10.43 -21.09
N LYS A 83 -20.76 9.09 -21.07
CA LYS A 83 -21.98 8.27 -20.97
C LYS A 83 -22.63 8.40 -19.58
N PHE A 84 -21.85 8.37 -18.52
CA PHE A 84 -22.34 8.38 -17.14
C PHE A 84 -22.36 9.77 -16.51
N GLY A 85 -21.73 10.78 -17.13
CA GLY A 85 -21.64 12.13 -16.58
C GLY A 85 -20.80 12.23 -15.30
N VAL A 86 -19.87 11.30 -15.08
CA VAL A 86 -19.05 11.20 -13.86
C VAL A 86 -17.59 11.45 -14.19
N GLN A 87 -16.93 12.31 -13.40
CA GLN A 87 -15.50 12.55 -13.45
C GLN A 87 -14.89 12.19 -12.09
N PHE A 88 -13.86 11.34 -12.10
CA PHE A 88 -13.14 10.95 -10.90
C PHE A 88 -11.99 11.92 -10.62
N GLU A 89 -11.63 12.10 -9.34
CA GLU A 89 -10.53 13.00 -8.96
C GLU A 89 -9.18 12.58 -9.55
N TRP A 90 -8.93 11.28 -9.72
CA TRP A 90 -7.76 10.74 -10.41
C TRP A 90 -7.97 10.51 -11.92
N GLY A 91 -9.09 10.94 -12.45
CA GLY A 91 -9.43 10.78 -13.87
C GLY A 91 -9.23 9.35 -14.36
N ALA A 92 -8.63 9.21 -15.53
CA ALA A 92 -8.30 7.93 -16.15
C ALA A 92 -7.04 7.28 -15.58
N LEU A 93 -6.36 7.89 -14.61
CA LEU A 93 -5.16 7.35 -14.01
C LEU A 93 -5.51 6.18 -13.08
N THR A 94 -5.38 4.96 -13.55
CA THR A 94 -5.69 3.73 -12.80
C THR A 94 -4.47 3.08 -12.14
N GLY A 95 -3.29 3.67 -12.30
CA GLY A 95 -2.05 3.19 -11.68
C GLY A 95 -2.08 3.28 -10.16
N ILE A 96 -1.43 2.32 -9.50
CA ILE A 96 -1.38 2.26 -8.03
C ILE A 96 -0.36 3.23 -7.41
N ARG A 97 0.56 3.80 -8.21
CA ARG A 97 1.66 4.66 -7.76
C ARG A 97 1.76 5.94 -8.61
N PRO A 98 0.88 6.93 -8.38
CA PRO A 98 0.91 8.19 -9.12
C PRO A 98 2.23 8.95 -9.01
N THR A 99 2.84 8.98 -7.83
CA THR A 99 4.15 9.64 -7.59
C THR A 99 5.27 9.04 -8.43
N LYS A 100 5.36 7.70 -8.51
CA LYS A 100 6.33 7.04 -9.38
C LYS A 100 6.16 7.43 -10.85
N MET A 101 4.91 7.56 -11.31
CA MET A 101 4.64 8.02 -12.67
C MET A 101 5.05 9.48 -12.86
N ALA A 102 4.78 10.34 -11.88
CA ALA A 102 5.20 11.74 -11.92
C ALA A 102 6.72 11.89 -12.03
N TYR A 103 7.49 11.09 -11.26
CA TYR A 103 8.95 11.05 -11.38
C TYR A 103 9.47 10.61 -12.75
N SER A 104 8.69 9.80 -13.47
CA SER A 104 9.07 9.31 -14.81
C SER A 104 8.66 10.26 -15.94
N SER A 105 7.86 11.28 -15.65
CA SER A 105 7.34 12.24 -16.63
C SER A 105 8.22 13.48 -16.73
N LYS A 106 8.42 14.00 -17.94
CA LYS A 106 9.11 15.29 -18.16
C LYS A 106 8.29 16.48 -17.66
N ASN A 107 6.97 16.38 -17.72
CA ASN A 107 6.02 17.37 -17.21
C ASN A 107 4.74 16.68 -16.75
N PHE A 108 4.78 16.15 -15.53
CA PHE A 108 3.68 15.35 -15.00
C PHE A 108 2.40 16.18 -14.79
N GLU A 109 2.51 17.48 -14.46
CA GLU A 109 1.34 18.33 -14.24
C GLU A 109 0.51 18.43 -15.54
N LYS A 110 1.18 18.69 -16.66
CA LYS A 110 0.54 18.71 -17.97
C LYS A 110 -0.02 17.33 -18.36
N GLU A 111 0.77 16.28 -18.19
CA GLU A 111 0.35 14.92 -18.52
C GLU A 111 -0.85 14.47 -17.67
N PHE A 112 -0.84 14.76 -16.37
CA PHE A 112 -1.94 14.41 -15.47
C PHE A 112 -3.22 15.18 -15.81
N THR A 113 -3.10 16.47 -16.15
CA THR A 113 -4.24 17.30 -16.52
C THR A 113 -4.80 16.93 -17.91
N GLU A 114 -3.97 16.95 -18.95
CA GLU A 114 -4.44 16.88 -20.34
C GLU A 114 -4.66 15.44 -20.82
N VAL A 115 -3.87 14.46 -20.33
CA VAL A 115 -3.96 13.06 -20.77
C VAL A 115 -4.81 12.23 -19.84
N PHE A 116 -4.63 12.38 -18.52
CA PHE A 116 -5.33 11.56 -17.55
C PHE A 116 -6.55 12.19 -16.91
N ASP A 117 -6.83 13.47 -17.16
CA ASP A 117 -7.99 14.19 -16.59
C ASP A 117 -7.98 14.17 -15.03
N VAL A 118 -6.78 14.23 -14.44
CA VAL A 118 -6.59 14.28 -12.97
C VAL A 118 -6.94 15.67 -12.46
N SER A 119 -7.66 15.74 -11.34
CA SER A 119 -8.06 17.02 -10.74
C SER A 119 -6.85 17.84 -10.24
N PRO A 120 -6.92 19.19 -10.28
CA PRO A 120 -5.84 20.06 -9.79
C PRO A 120 -5.43 19.75 -8.36
N LYS A 121 -6.39 19.40 -7.50
CA LYS A 121 -6.21 19.04 -6.12
C LYS A 121 -5.31 17.80 -5.93
N LYS A 122 -5.44 16.78 -6.78
CA LYS A 122 -4.60 15.57 -6.73
C LYS A 122 -3.23 15.82 -7.33
N ILE A 123 -3.13 16.71 -8.32
CA ILE A 123 -1.83 17.16 -8.85
C ILE A 123 -1.05 17.88 -7.75
N GLU A 124 -1.69 18.76 -6.99
CA GLU A 124 -1.04 19.47 -5.88
C GLU A 124 -0.61 18.49 -4.76
N LEU A 125 -1.43 17.47 -4.45
CA LEU A 125 -1.03 16.42 -3.51
C LEU A 125 0.26 15.70 -3.98
N VAL A 126 0.36 15.36 -5.26
CA VAL A 126 1.58 14.71 -5.81
C VAL A 126 2.79 15.64 -5.71
N LYS A 127 2.62 16.95 -5.97
CA LYS A 127 3.70 17.95 -5.81
C LYS A 127 4.20 18.04 -4.37
N ASP A 128 3.29 18.10 -3.41
CA ASP A 128 3.62 18.14 -1.98
C ASP A 128 4.43 16.90 -1.57
N ILE A 129 4.01 15.72 -2.03
CA ILE A 129 4.71 14.46 -1.74
C ILE A 129 6.11 14.47 -2.36
N ILE A 130 6.25 14.81 -3.63
CA ILE A 130 7.54 14.89 -4.32
C ILE A 130 8.48 15.87 -3.57
N LYS A 131 7.97 17.02 -3.14
CA LYS A 131 8.72 18.01 -2.35
C LYS A 131 9.22 17.43 -1.02
N THR A 132 8.41 16.60 -0.36
CA THR A 132 8.83 15.92 0.87
C THR A 132 9.85 14.82 0.57
N GLN A 133 9.60 14.01 -0.45
CA GLN A 133 10.42 12.86 -0.81
C GLN A 133 11.80 13.23 -1.37
N CYS A 134 11.98 14.42 -1.95
CA CYS A 134 13.26 14.82 -2.55
C CYS A 134 14.45 14.81 -1.56
N LYS A 135 14.17 14.81 -0.25
CA LYS A 135 15.17 14.71 0.82
C LYS A 135 15.46 13.28 1.28
N ILE A 136 14.63 12.33 0.85
CA ILE A 136 14.67 10.92 1.26
C ILE A 136 15.16 10.05 0.12
N ILE A 137 14.67 10.34 -1.09
CA ILE A 137 15.00 9.59 -2.30
C ILE A 137 16.39 9.98 -2.79
N ASP A 138 17.27 9.01 -2.77
CA ASP A 138 18.57 9.10 -3.43
C ASP A 138 18.69 7.92 -4.42
N ARG A 139 18.56 8.21 -5.70
CA ARG A 139 18.59 7.21 -6.76
C ARG A 139 20.01 6.74 -7.12
N ASN A 140 21.03 7.45 -6.63
CA ASN A 140 22.44 7.09 -6.85
C ASN A 140 22.99 6.23 -5.70
N GLY A 141 22.29 6.24 -4.55
CA GLY A 141 22.75 5.57 -3.35
C GLY A 141 22.20 4.17 -3.23
N GLU A 142 22.38 3.26 -4.12
CA GLU A 142 21.99 1.84 -4.09
C GLU A 142 21.68 1.30 -2.67
N TYR A 143 20.53 1.68 -2.12
CA TYR A 143 20.14 1.30 -0.77
C TYR A 143 19.34 0.00 -0.75
N ASP A 144 19.35 -0.65 0.43
CA ASP A 144 18.59 -1.85 0.70
C ASP A 144 17.63 -1.64 1.88
N GLY A 145 16.45 -2.24 1.80
CA GLY A 145 15.50 -2.42 2.89
C GLY A 145 15.35 -3.91 3.22
N LEU A 146 15.06 -4.21 4.49
CA LEU A 146 14.70 -5.54 4.93
C LEU A 146 13.26 -5.54 5.44
N PHE A 147 12.41 -6.39 4.86
CA PHE A 147 11.07 -6.68 5.34
C PHE A 147 11.01 -8.04 6.01
N VAL A 148 10.34 -8.09 7.17
CA VAL A 148 10.08 -9.36 7.88
C VAL A 148 8.59 -9.50 8.09
N GLY A 149 8.01 -10.54 7.48
CA GLY A 149 6.58 -10.83 7.53
C GLY A 149 6.22 -11.76 8.69
N ILE A 150 5.37 -11.29 9.60
CA ILE A 150 4.77 -12.07 10.69
C ILE A 150 3.28 -12.25 10.38
N PRO A 151 2.83 -13.39 9.83
CA PRO A 151 1.46 -13.58 9.36
C PRO A 151 0.47 -13.96 10.48
N PHE A 152 0.69 -13.48 11.71
CA PHE A 152 -0.14 -13.84 12.86
C PHE A 152 -0.80 -12.62 13.47
N CYS A 153 -2.10 -12.76 13.81
CA CYS A 153 -2.88 -11.75 14.51
C CYS A 153 -3.65 -12.36 15.69
N PRO A 154 -3.99 -11.58 16.74
CA PRO A 154 -4.85 -12.06 17.84
C PRO A 154 -6.23 -12.49 17.34
N SER A 155 -6.79 -11.79 16.36
CA SER A 155 -8.05 -12.11 15.68
C SER A 155 -8.06 -11.46 14.29
N ARG A 156 -8.94 -11.93 13.39
CA ARG A 156 -9.06 -11.39 12.04
C ARG A 156 -10.09 -10.26 11.99
N CYS A 157 -9.64 -9.05 11.64
CA CYS A 157 -10.55 -7.93 11.36
C CYS A 157 -11.35 -8.18 10.07
N LEU A 158 -12.62 -7.75 10.02
CA LEU A 158 -13.53 -8.07 8.91
C LEU A 158 -13.12 -7.43 7.58
N TYR A 159 -12.49 -6.25 7.63
CA TYR A 159 -11.99 -5.53 6.45
C TYR A 159 -10.62 -6.02 5.97
N CYS A 160 -9.89 -6.80 6.80
CA CYS A 160 -8.50 -7.14 6.52
C CYS A 160 -8.37 -8.11 5.34
N SER A 161 -7.59 -7.71 4.35
CA SER A 161 -7.26 -8.51 3.17
C SER A 161 -5.87 -9.14 3.22
N PHE A 162 -5.09 -8.86 4.27
CA PHE A 162 -3.80 -9.52 4.45
C PHE A 162 -4.00 -11.00 4.75
N ILE A 163 -3.06 -11.81 4.23
CA ILE A 163 -3.02 -13.23 4.56
C ILE A 163 -2.45 -13.33 5.96
N SER A 164 -3.33 -13.58 6.93
CA SER A 164 -2.96 -13.76 8.33
C SER A 164 -3.76 -14.89 8.96
N SER A 165 -3.09 -15.63 9.84
CA SER A 165 -3.69 -16.66 10.69
C SER A 165 -3.99 -16.09 12.08
N GLU A 166 -5.09 -16.53 12.68
CA GLU A 166 -5.34 -16.24 14.10
C GLU A 166 -4.35 -17.06 14.94
N ILE A 167 -3.56 -16.37 15.77
CA ILE A 167 -2.46 -16.98 16.53
C ILE A 167 -2.92 -18.15 17.41
N ALA A 168 -4.12 -18.08 17.98
CA ALA A 168 -4.67 -19.14 18.81
C ALA A 168 -5.03 -20.44 18.04
N LYS A 169 -5.14 -20.35 16.72
CA LYS A 169 -5.51 -21.49 15.83
C LYS A 169 -4.31 -22.08 15.11
N GLU A 170 -3.17 -21.41 15.12
CA GLU A 170 -1.98 -21.84 14.36
C GLU A 170 -1.10 -22.76 15.23
N LYS A 171 -0.83 -23.97 14.72
CA LYS A 171 -0.04 -24.98 15.44
C LYS A 171 1.45 -24.91 15.14
N ASN A 172 1.83 -24.34 13.99
CA ASN A 172 3.20 -24.38 13.49
C ASN A 172 4.00 -23.10 13.75
N ILE A 173 3.61 -22.31 14.78
CA ILE A 173 4.24 -21.00 15.04
C ILE A 173 5.73 -21.16 15.32
N SER A 174 6.13 -22.09 16.21
CA SER A 174 7.54 -22.27 16.57
C SER A 174 8.38 -22.70 15.37
N GLU A 175 7.86 -23.62 14.53
CA GLU A 175 8.54 -24.08 13.33
C GLU A 175 8.64 -22.96 12.27
N TYR A 176 7.57 -22.17 12.12
CA TYR A 176 7.58 -20.99 11.27
C TYR A 176 8.66 -19.99 11.70
N ILE A 177 8.74 -19.69 13.00
CA ILE A 177 9.75 -18.75 13.55
C ILE A 177 11.17 -19.28 13.33
N ASN A 178 11.42 -20.57 13.51
CA ASN A 178 12.74 -21.17 13.24
C ASN A 178 13.12 -21.01 11.76
N CYS A 179 12.21 -21.29 10.84
CA CYS A 179 12.43 -21.08 9.41
C CYS A 179 12.63 -19.59 9.08
N LEU A 180 11.84 -18.70 9.69
CA LEU A 180 11.95 -17.25 9.50
C LEU A 180 13.30 -16.71 9.98
N VAL A 181 13.77 -17.14 11.16
CA VAL A 181 15.10 -16.77 11.69
C VAL A 181 16.19 -17.19 10.70
N LYS A 182 16.18 -18.43 10.23
CA LYS A 182 17.10 -18.91 9.19
C LYS A 182 17.07 -18.07 7.93
N GLU A 183 15.86 -17.70 7.45
CA GLU A 183 15.71 -16.84 6.27
C GLU A 183 16.23 -15.44 6.50
N ILE A 184 16.01 -14.84 7.69
CA ILE A 184 16.52 -13.52 8.07
C ILE A 184 18.06 -13.54 8.09
N GLU A 185 18.69 -14.51 8.75
CA GLU A 185 20.15 -14.62 8.83
C GLU A 185 20.81 -14.69 7.45
N GLU A 186 20.20 -15.43 6.52
CA GLU A 186 20.66 -15.50 5.13
C GLU A 186 20.32 -14.23 4.34
N GLY A 187 19.15 -13.65 4.58
CA GLY A 187 18.71 -12.41 3.94
C GLY A 187 19.57 -11.20 4.30
N VAL A 188 20.02 -11.13 5.55
CA VAL A 188 20.95 -10.08 6.03
C VAL A 188 22.28 -10.08 5.24
N LYS A 189 22.77 -11.26 4.84
CA LYS A 189 24.02 -11.38 4.04
C LYS A 189 23.87 -10.86 2.61
N LEU A 190 22.64 -10.69 2.12
CA LEU A 190 22.37 -10.18 0.77
C LEU A 190 22.33 -8.65 0.71
N LEU A 191 22.25 -7.99 1.85
CA LEU A 191 22.18 -6.54 1.94
C LEU A 191 23.59 -5.92 1.82
N LYS A 192 23.73 -4.94 0.92
CA LYS A 192 24.99 -4.22 0.72
C LYS A 192 25.04 -2.88 1.44
N ASN A 193 23.92 -2.16 1.42
CA ASN A 193 23.79 -0.83 2.01
C ASN A 193 22.42 -0.66 2.70
N PRO A 194 22.17 -1.39 3.81
CA PRO A 194 20.88 -1.38 4.49
C PRO A 194 20.60 -0.04 5.16
N ARG A 195 19.40 0.53 4.95
CA ARG A 195 18.98 1.77 5.60
C ARG A 195 17.67 1.66 6.39
N SER A 196 16.91 0.58 6.20
CA SER A 196 15.65 0.37 6.92
C SER A 196 15.37 -1.11 7.20
N ILE A 197 14.77 -1.38 8.37
CA ILE A 197 14.16 -2.65 8.74
C ILE A 197 12.68 -2.41 9.00
N TYR A 198 11.83 -3.25 8.47
CA TYR A 198 10.38 -3.19 8.68
C TYR A 198 9.82 -4.57 9.02
N VAL A 199 9.32 -4.74 10.24
CA VAL A 199 8.68 -5.98 10.70
C VAL A 199 7.18 -5.77 10.77
N GLY A 200 6.42 -6.50 9.96
CA GLY A 200 4.98 -6.27 9.81
C GLY A 200 4.23 -7.46 9.26
N GLY A 201 3.11 -7.20 8.59
CA GLY A 201 2.24 -8.19 7.95
C GLY A 201 0.97 -8.48 8.75
N GLY A 202 1.09 -9.08 9.93
CA GLY A 202 0.00 -9.26 10.89
C GLY A 202 0.20 -8.35 12.11
N THR A 203 0.47 -8.94 13.27
CA THR A 203 0.72 -8.22 14.52
C THR A 203 1.93 -8.86 15.22
N PRO A 204 3.15 -8.43 14.90
CA PRO A 204 4.38 -9.01 15.46
C PRO A 204 4.39 -9.15 16.99
N VAL A 205 3.88 -8.14 17.70
CA VAL A 205 3.83 -8.14 19.19
C VAL A 205 2.76 -9.07 19.78
N ALA A 206 1.98 -9.74 18.95
CA ALA A 206 1.07 -10.80 19.39
C ALA A 206 1.79 -12.15 19.56
N LEU A 207 3.01 -12.29 19.08
CA LEU A 207 3.86 -13.45 19.34
C LEU A 207 4.17 -13.55 20.84
N LYS A 208 4.43 -14.77 21.31
CA LYS A 208 5.06 -14.95 22.62
C LYS A 208 6.42 -14.25 22.64
N ASN A 209 6.82 -13.72 23.79
CA ASN A 209 8.07 -12.98 23.93
C ASN A 209 9.30 -13.79 23.45
N GLU A 210 9.36 -15.09 23.69
CA GLU A 210 10.44 -15.97 23.21
C GLU A 210 10.58 -15.95 21.68
N HIS A 211 9.45 -15.99 20.95
CA HIS A 211 9.44 -15.93 19.48
C HIS A 211 9.78 -14.54 18.96
N LEU A 212 9.26 -13.48 19.61
CA LEU A 212 9.59 -12.11 19.27
C LEU A 212 11.08 -11.85 19.45
N ILE A 213 11.66 -12.29 20.59
CA ILE A 213 13.08 -12.18 20.88
C ILE A 213 13.93 -12.94 19.84
N ALA A 214 13.53 -14.15 19.43
CA ALA A 214 14.25 -14.91 18.43
C ALA A 214 14.35 -14.14 17.10
N VAL A 215 13.23 -13.55 16.61
CA VAL A 215 13.22 -12.74 15.39
C VAL A 215 14.09 -11.48 15.54
N LEU A 216 13.96 -10.77 16.67
CA LEU A 216 14.73 -9.55 16.91
C LEU A 216 16.23 -9.83 17.09
N THR A 217 16.59 -10.99 17.65
CA THR A 217 17.98 -11.42 17.78
C THR A 217 18.63 -11.62 16.41
N ALA A 218 17.92 -12.24 15.46
CA ALA A 218 18.42 -12.39 14.09
C ALA A 218 18.60 -11.03 13.36
N LEU A 219 17.83 -9.99 13.76
CA LEU A 219 17.92 -8.64 13.20
C LEU A 219 18.96 -7.75 13.92
N LYS A 220 19.42 -8.13 15.10
CA LYS A 220 20.32 -7.31 15.94
C LYS A 220 21.59 -6.84 15.22
N PRO A 221 22.24 -7.63 14.35
CA PRO A 221 23.42 -7.16 13.61
C PRO A 221 23.16 -5.93 12.74
N LEU A 222 21.91 -5.76 12.22
CA LEU A 222 21.53 -4.61 11.39
C LEU A 222 20.99 -3.43 12.19
N ALA A 223 20.42 -3.66 13.38
CA ALA A 223 19.69 -2.66 14.14
C ALA A 223 20.49 -1.37 14.42
N SER A 224 21.81 -1.49 14.61
CA SER A 224 22.72 -0.35 14.84
C SER A 224 23.21 0.34 13.57
N THR A 225 23.00 -0.27 12.40
CA THR A 225 23.51 0.25 11.10
C THR A 225 22.45 0.95 10.29
N VAL A 226 21.16 0.64 10.50
CA VAL A 226 20.05 1.24 9.78
C VAL A 226 19.60 2.56 10.37
N LYS A 227 19.06 3.43 9.52
CA LYS A 227 18.46 4.70 9.95
C LYS A 227 17.10 4.54 10.60
N GLU A 228 16.38 3.46 10.24
CA GLU A 228 15.01 3.22 10.68
C GLU A 228 14.78 1.73 10.95
N PHE A 229 14.23 1.43 12.13
CA PHE A 229 13.75 0.10 12.48
C PHE A 229 12.31 0.20 12.96
N THR A 230 11.37 -0.18 12.10
CA THR A 230 9.93 -0.11 12.35
C THR A 230 9.36 -1.50 12.67
N VAL A 231 8.49 -1.58 13.69
CA VAL A 231 7.71 -2.78 14.03
C VAL A 231 6.23 -2.42 14.10
N GLU A 232 5.39 -3.15 13.36
CA GLU A 232 3.93 -3.02 13.43
C GLU A 232 3.41 -3.64 14.74
N ALA A 233 3.35 -2.86 15.82
CA ALA A 233 2.63 -3.27 17.01
C ALA A 233 1.10 -3.26 16.76
N GLY A 234 0.65 -2.38 15.89
CA GLY A 234 -0.62 -2.33 15.14
C GLY A 234 -1.91 -2.44 15.96
N ARG A 235 -2.02 -3.44 16.81
CA ARG A 235 -3.21 -3.73 17.60
C ARG A 235 -3.01 -3.36 19.08
N PRO A 236 -3.75 -2.37 19.61
CA PRO A 236 -3.64 -1.95 21.01
C PRO A 236 -3.82 -3.08 22.03
N ASP A 237 -4.69 -4.05 21.73
CA ASP A 237 -4.95 -5.22 22.58
C ASP A 237 -3.74 -6.21 22.69
N ALA A 238 -2.73 -6.07 21.80
CA ALA A 238 -1.50 -6.86 21.85
C ALA A 238 -0.32 -6.11 22.48
N ILE A 239 -0.44 -4.80 22.77
CA ILE A 239 0.63 -3.95 23.29
C ILE A 239 0.64 -4.00 24.84
N ASN A 240 1.82 -4.27 25.39
CA ASN A 240 2.07 -4.20 26.84
C ASN A 240 3.50 -3.70 27.14
N SER A 241 3.79 -3.38 28.40
CA SER A 241 5.09 -2.82 28.80
C SER A 241 6.26 -3.77 28.54
N GLU A 242 6.02 -5.08 28.63
CA GLU A 242 7.06 -6.08 28.45
C GLU A 242 7.52 -6.16 26.98
N ASN A 243 6.56 -6.29 26.03
CA ASN A 243 6.91 -6.33 24.62
C ASN A 243 7.47 -4.99 24.11
N LEU A 244 7.01 -3.85 24.63
CA LEU A 244 7.61 -2.54 24.32
C LEU A 244 9.04 -2.43 24.81
N LYS A 245 9.32 -2.94 26.03
CA LYS A 245 10.69 -3.01 26.55
C LYS A 245 11.58 -3.88 25.66
N ILE A 246 11.12 -5.06 25.25
CA ILE A 246 11.84 -5.93 24.33
C ILE A 246 12.15 -5.19 23.03
N LEU A 247 11.16 -4.54 22.39
CA LEU A 247 11.38 -3.78 21.16
C LEU A 247 12.45 -2.70 21.35
N LYS A 248 12.40 -1.97 22.46
CA LYS A 248 13.37 -0.91 22.77
C LYS A 248 14.78 -1.46 22.97
N ASP A 249 14.93 -2.55 23.72
CA ASP A 249 16.22 -3.19 24.02
C ASP A 249 16.90 -3.73 22.74
N TYR A 250 16.11 -4.04 21.69
CA TYR A 250 16.61 -4.48 20.38
C TYR A 250 16.76 -3.34 19.34
N GLY A 251 16.63 -2.08 19.75
CA GLY A 251 16.92 -0.92 18.90
C GLY A 251 15.79 -0.52 17.94
N VAL A 252 14.55 -0.97 18.17
CA VAL A 252 13.39 -0.49 17.41
C VAL A 252 13.22 1.01 17.62
N THR A 253 13.06 1.77 16.54
CA THR A 253 12.94 3.23 16.57
C THR A 253 11.50 3.68 16.42
N ARG A 254 10.68 2.96 15.61
CA ARG A 254 9.29 3.29 15.33
C ARG A 254 8.39 2.10 15.56
N ILE A 255 7.19 2.36 16.08
CA ILE A 255 6.11 1.38 16.14
C ILE A 255 4.81 1.95 15.59
N CYS A 256 3.87 1.07 15.22
CA CYS A 256 2.52 1.46 14.86
C CYS A 256 1.57 1.20 16.03
N VAL A 257 0.71 2.18 16.36
CA VAL A 257 -0.42 2.02 17.29
C VAL A 257 -1.68 2.41 16.53
N ASN A 258 -2.37 1.43 15.92
CA ASN A 258 -3.37 1.70 14.88
C ASN A 258 -4.80 1.71 15.43
N PRO A 259 -5.45 2.87 15.61
CA PRO A 259 -6.85 2.97 16.00
C PRO A 259 -7.79 2.42 14.93
N GLN A 260 -7.56 2.74 13.67
CA GLN A 260 -8.45 2.67 12.51
C GLN A 260 -9.61 3.66 12.61
N THR A 261 -10.24 3.76 13.75
CA THR A 261 -11.27 4.74 14.16
C THR A 261 -11.23 4.90 15.67
N PHE A 262 -11.77 6.02 16.19
CA PHE A 262 -12.05 6.23 17.61
C PHE A 262 -13.55 6.07 17.95
N SER A 263 -14.35 5.51 17.04
CA SER A 263 -15.74 5.12 17.28
C SER A 263 -15.81 3.69 17.83
N ASN A 264 -16.14 3.52 19.11
CA ASN A 264 -16.27 2.19 19.73
C ASN A 264 -17.32 1.31 19.01
N LYS A 265 -18.43 1.91 18.54
CA LYS A 265 -19.42 1.23 17.72
C LYS A 265 -18.83 0.66 16.44
N THR A 266 -18.02 1.46 15.74
CA THR A 266 -17.37 1.04 14.49
C THR A 266 -16.31 -0.02 14.76
N LEU A 267 -15.52 0.11 15.84
CA LEU A 267 -14.53 -0.91 16.24
C LEU A 267 -15.17 -2.29 16.43
N GLU A 268 -16.30 -2.35 17.10
CA GLU A 268 -17.06 -3.60 17.28
C GLU A 268 -17.52 -4.17 15.93
N LEU A 269 -18.12 -3.32 15.06
CA LEU A 269 -18.61 -3.72 13.73
C LEU A 269 -17.50 -4.28 12.82
N ILE A 270 -16.27 -3.79 12.92
CA ILE A 270 -15.14 -4.27 12.13
C ILE A 270 -14.35 -5.41 12.80
N GLY A 271 -14.85 -5.91 13.93
CA GLY A 271 -14.27 -7.06 14.65
C GLY A 271 -12.98 -6.75 15.41
N ARG A 272 -12.81 -5.50 15.85
CA ARG A 272 -11.71 -5.11 16.74
C ARG A 272 -12.13 -5.21 18.22
N LYS A 273 -11.27 -5.85 19.05
CA LYS A 273 -11.57 -6.14 20.46
C LYS A 273 -11.03 -5.10 21.44
N HIS A 274 -10.60 -3.93 20.95
CA HIS A 274 -10.12 -2.83 21.79
C HIS A 274 -11.09 -1.64 21.73
N THR A 275 -10.94 -0.69 22.65
CA THR A 275 -11.72 0.54 22.70
C THR A 275 -10.87 1.75 22.32
N ALA A 276 -11.51 2.88 22.01
CA ALA A 276 -10.85 4.15 21.73
C ALA A 276 -9.94 4.58 22.91
N GLU A 277 -10.40 4.39 24.15
CA GLU A 277 -9.66 4.72 25.36
C GLU A 277 -8.39 3.87 25.49
N SER A 278 -8.48 2.58 25.16
CA SER A 278 -7.31 1.69 25.17
C SER A 278 -6.26 2.07 24.12
N VAL A 279 -6.67 2.60 22.97
CA VAL A 279 -5.72 3.15 21.97
C VAL A 279 -4.93 4.31 22.58
N ILE A 280 -5.62 5.24 23.26
CA ILE A 280 -4.99 6.41 23.90
C ILE A 280 -4.03 5.96 25.00
N GLU A 281 -4.43 5.01 25.84
CA GLU A 281 -3.57 4.42 26.86
C GLU A 281 -2.29 3.81 26.26
N LYS A 282 -2.43 2.97 25.22
CA LYS A 282 -1.28 2.31 24.57
C LYS A 282 -0.40 3.30 23.80
N TYR A 283 -0.98 4.38 23.27
CA TYR A 283 -0.22 5.46 22.67
C TYR A 283 0.71 6.13 23.70
N TYR A 284 0.19 6.54 24.86
CA TYR A 284 1.02 7.17 25.90
C TYR A 284 2.03 6.19 26.52
N LEU A 285 1.64 4.93 26.68
CA LEU A 285 2.58 3.89 27.11
C LEU A 285 3.74 3.77 26.12
N ALA A 286 3.46 3.69 24.82
CA ALA A 286 4.49 3.61 23.78
C ALA A 286 5.38 4.88 23.73
N LYS A 287 4.77 6.07 23.91
CA LYS A 287 5.52 7.34 24.01
C LYS A 287 6.48 7.37 25.19
N SER A 288 6.13 6.78 26.33
CA SER A 288 7.00 6.74 27.51
C SER A 288 8.28 5.93 27.28
N PHE A 289 8.30 5.01 26.30
CA PHE A 289 9.50 4.30 25.86
C PHE A 289 10.32 5.08 24.79
N GLY A 290 9.84 6.23 24.34
CA GLY A 290 10.53 7.08 23.36
C GLY A 290 10.52 6.56 21.94
N PHE A 291 9.46 5.86 21.52
CA PHE A 291 9.26 5.47 20.14
C PHE A 291 8.70 6.63 19.30
N ASP A 292 9.10 6.70 18.04
CA ASP A 292 8.31 7.36 17.01
C ASP A 292 7.04 6.51 16.76
N ILE A 293 5.87 7.15 16.69
CA ILE A 293 4.60 6.41 16.56
C ILE A 293 3.93 6.76 15.24
N ASN A 294 3.53 5.73 14.50
CA ASN A 294 2.59 5.83 13.39
C ASN A 294 1.20 5.38 13.85
N MET A 295 0.16 6.07 13.38
CA MET A 295 -1.24 5.72 13.63
C MET A 295 -1.99 5.59 12.30
N ASP A 296 -2.59 4.43 12.02
CA ASP A 296 -3.40 4.25 10.81
C ASP A 296 -4.88 4.49 11.13
N VAL A 297 -5.54 5.23 10.26
CA VAL A 297 -6.99 5.46 10.25
C VAL A 297 -7.58 5.07 8.90
N ILE A 298 -8.85 4.67 8.87
CA ILE A 298 -9.51 4.23 7.65
C ILE A 298 -10.74 5.11 7.38
N ALA A 299 -10.75 5.78 6.24
CA ALA A 299 -11.92 6.50 5.73
C ALA A 299 -12.91 5.52 5.06
N GLY A 300 -14.19 5.68 5.34
CA GLY A 300 -15.26 4.91 4.73
C GLY A 300 -15.52 3.56 5.39
N LEU A 301 -15.22 3.40 6.68
CA LEU A 301 -15.60 2.21 7.44
C LEU A 301 -17.14 2.06 7.47
N THR A 302 -17.59 0.82 7.57
CA THR A 302 -19.01 0.44 7.60
C THR A 302 -19.79 1.23 8.64
N GLN A 303 -20.90 1.85 8.22
CA GLN A 303 -21.81 2.67 9.04
C GLN A 303 -21.14 3.89 9.71
N GLU A 304 -19.93 4.24 9.35
CA GLU A 304 -19.24 5.42 9.84
C GLU A 304 -19.69 6.67 9.08
N THR A 305 -20.01 7.73 9.83
CA THR A 305 -20.36 9.03 9.27
C THR A 305 -19.12 9.90 9.06
N PHE A 306 -19.28 11.01 8.34
CA PHE A 306 -18.24 12.02 8.24
C PHE A 306 -17.82 12.56 9.62
N GLU A 307 -18.77 12.78 10.54
CA GLU A 307 -18.48 13.27 11.89
C GLU A 307 -17.70 12.26 12.74
N ASP A 308 -17.97 10.94 12.61
CA ASP A 308 -17.18 9.90 13.28
C ASP A 308 -15.74 9.92 12.80
N PHE A 309 -15.54 9.99 11.47
CA PHE A 309 -14.19 10.07 10.89
C PHE A 309 -13.48 11.38 11.26
N LYS A 310 -14.19 12.50 11.27
CA LYS A 310 -13.68 13.81 11.72
C LYS A 310 -13.17 13.72 13.16
N ASN A 311 -13.97 13.18 14.06
CA ASN A 311 -13.57 12.96 15.46
C ASN A 311 -12.33 12.06 15.56
N THR A 312 -12.23 11.06 14.69
CA THR A 312 -11.05 10.19 14.61
C THR A 312 -9.81 10.97 14.21
N VAL A 313 -9.86 11.78 13.16
CA VAL A 313 -8.74 12.61 12.72
C VAL A 313 -8.36 13.65 13.77
N ASP A 314 -9.33 14.35 14.36
CA ASP A 314 -9.11 15.36 15.41
C ASP A 314 -8.43 14.74 16.64
N THR A 315 -8.81 13.51 17.00
CA THR A 315 -8.18 12.77 18.11
C THR A 315 -6.72 12.40 17.76
N VAL A 316 -6.43 11.93 16.55
CA VAL A 316 -5.06 11.66 16.10
C VAL A 316 -4.22 12.93 16.14
N ILE A 317 -4.73 14.04 15.64
CA ILE A 317 -4.02 15.34 15.66
C ILE A 317 -3.75 15.78 17.10
N LYS A 318 -4.71 15.62 18.01
CA LYS A 318 -4.55 15.93 19.44
C LYS A 318 -3.50 15.07 20.12
N LEU A 319 -3.43 13.77 19.79
CA LEU A 319 -2.39 12.85 20.27
C LEU A 319 -1.01 13.23 19.74
N ASN A 320 -0.95 13.85 18.57
CA ASN A 320 0.25 14.41 17.98
C ASN A 320 1.36 13.37 17.70
N PRO A 321 1.07 12.23 17.03
CA PRO A 321 2.08 11.23 16.67
C PRO A 321 3.14 11.80 15.70
N GLU A 322 4.22 11.07 15.45
CA GLU A 322 5.22 11.43 14.44
C GLU A 322 4.70 11.24 13.03
N ASN A 323 3.89 10.21 12.84
CA ASN A 323 3.26 9.87 11.56
C ASN A 323 1.81 9.45 11.77
N PHE A 324 0.99 9.65 10.76
CA PHE A 324 -0.26 8.92 10.62
C PHE A 324 -0.56 8.63 9.15
N THR A 325 -1.32 7.57 8.91
CA THR A 325 -1.71 7.18 7.55
C THR A 325 -3.23 7.15 7.45
N VAL A 326 -3.76 7.79 6.43
CA VAL A 326 -5.18 7.74 6.08
C VAL A 326 -5.36 6.74 4.96
N HIS A 327 -6.02 5.63 5.25
CA HIS A 327 -6.40 4.62 4.29
C HIS A 327 -7.81 4.85 3.80
N THR A 328 -8.05 4.60 2.52
CA THR A 328 -9.40 4.47 1.97
C THR A 328 -9.81 3.02 2.01
N LEU A 329 -10.95 2.71 2.61
CA LEU A 329 -11.43 1.34 2.67
C LEU A 329 -11.52 0.72 1.28
N CYS A 330 -10.91 -0.45 1.14
CA CYS A 330 -10.92 -1.23 -0.09
C CYS A 330 -11.48 -2.62 0.19
N LEU A 331 -12.62 -2.94 -0.40
CA LEU A 331 -13.27 -4.24 -0.27
C LEU A 331 -12.62 -5.24 -1.24
N LYS A 332 -11.63 -5.97 -0.77
CA LYS A 332 -10.94 -7.00 -1.57
C LYS A 332 -11.61 -8.37 -1.45
N ASN A 333 -11.42 -9.19 -2.49
CA ASN A 333 -11.77 -10.61 -2.42
C ASN A 333 -11.04 -11.24 -1.22
N GLY A 334 -11.79 -11.89 -0.32
CA GLY A 334 -11.29 -12.48 0.92
C GLY A 334 -11.43 -11.61 2.17
N SER A 335 -11.96 -10.36 2.09
CA SER A 335 -12.47 -9.68 3.28
C SER A 335 -13.91 -10.13 3.54
N LYS A 336 -14.24 -10.40 4.81
CA LYS A 336 -15.61 -10.79 5.19
C LYS A 336 -16.63 -9.69 4.94
N LEU A 337 -16.21 -8.42 4.95
CA LEU A 337 -17.06 -7.27 4.65
C LEU A 337 -17.56 -7.27 3.20
N LYS A 338 -16.79 -7.77 2.23
CA LYS A 338 -17.24 -7.83 0.84
C LYS A 338 -18.44 -8.76 0.64
N GLU A 339 -18.59 -9.75 1.52
CA GLU A 339 -19.72 -10.69 1.47
C GLU A 339 -21.01 -10.08 2.04
N GLN A 340 -20.94 -8.98 2.78
CA GLN A 340 -22.02 -8.43 3.57
C GLN A 340 -22.57 -7.08 3.07
N GLU A 341 -21.89 -6.32 2.19
CA GLU A 341 -22.28 -4.96 1.85
C GLU A 341 -22.28 -4.59 0.37
N SER A 342 -23.33 -3.84 0.03
CA SER A 342 -23.43 -2.97 -1.13
C SER A 342 -22.52 -1.74 -0.97
N ARG A 343 -22.02 -1.21 -2.09
CA ARG A 343 -21.11 -0.06 -2.23
C ARG A 343 -21.25 1.04 -1.17
N LEU A 344 -20.12 1.46 -0.61
CA LEU A 344 -20.01 2.65 0.25
C LEU A 344 -20.51 3.90 -0.45
N LYS A 345 -21.18 4.81 0.26
CA LYS A 345 -21.68 6.09 -0.28
C LYS A 345 -20.51 6.96 -0.75
N GLU A 346 -20.47 7.23 -2.05
CA GLU A 346 -19.31 7.78 -2.73
C GLU A 346 -18.92 9.21 -2.33
N GLY A 347 -19.88 10.09 -2.07
CA GLY A 347 -19.60 11.52 -1.84
C GLY A 347 -18.97 11.87 -0.49
N GLU A 348 -19.13 11.04 0.53
CA GLU A 348 -18.63 11.34 1.87
C GLU A 348 -17.15 11.00 2.05
N ILE A 349 -16.65 9.96 1.37
CA ILE A 349 -15.27 9.49 1.54
C ILE A 349 -14.28 10.52 0.99
N SER A 350 -14.59 11.17 -0.13
CA SER A 350 -13.76 12.27 -0.65
C SER A 350 -13.65 13.41 0.36
N LYS A 351 -14.76 13.78 1.01
CA LYS A 351 -14.76 14.80 2.08
C LYS A 351 -13.92 14.36 3.28
N MET A 352 -13.96 13.09 3.66
CA MET A 352 -13.14 12.54 4.74
C MET A 352 -11.65 12.70 4.43
N ILE A 353 -11.21 12.30 3.23
CA ILE A 353 -9.81 12.42 2.79
C ILE A 353 -9.36 13.88 2.76
N ASP A 354 -10.22 14.77 2.26
CA ASP A 354 -9.93 16.20 2.21
C ASP A 354 -9.80 16.82 3.58
N TYR A 355 -10.69 16.44 4.50
CA TYR A 355 -10.62 16.91 5.88
C TYR A 355 -9.32 16.46 6.54
N ALA A 356 -8.93 15.20 6.38
CA ALA A 356 -7.69 14.69 6.93
C ALA A 356 -6.46 15.42 6.36
N ARG A 357 -6.43 15.70 5.04
CA ARG A 357 -5.36 16.48 4.40
C ARG A 357 -5.29 17.90 4.96
N LEU A 358 -6.43 18.58 5.10
CA LEU A 358 -6.52 19.92 5.66
C LEU A 358 -5.96 19.94 7.09
N LYS A 359 -6.45 19.02 7.95
CA LYS A 359 -6.02 18.93 9.35
C LYS A 359 -4.55 18.58 9.50
N ALA A 360 -4.01 17.70 8.65
CA ALA A 360 -2.60 17.41 8.58
C ALA A 360 -1.78 18.69 8.30
N SER A 361 -2.13 19.42 7.25
CA SER A 361 -1.44 20.66 6.85
C SER A 361 -1.50 21.73 7.94
N GLU A 362 -2.67 21.97 8.55
CA GLU A 362 -2.85 22.96 9.64
C GLU A 362 -1.99 22.64 10.87
N ASN A 363 -1.60 21.36 11.07
CA ASN A 363 -0.86 20.90 12.23
C ASN A 363 0.59 20.49 11.92
N GLY A 364 1.14 20.94 10.78
CA GLY A 364 2.56 20.78 10.44
C GLY A 364 2.95 19.40 9.95
N TYR A 365 1.99 18.59 9.53
CA TYR A 365 2.25 17.31 8.87
C TYR A 365 2.31 17.50 7.36
N ASN A 366 3.31 16.88 6.73
CA ASN A 366 3.47 16.86 5.28
C ASN A 366 3.11 15.48 4.74
N PRO A 367 2.42 15.39 3.59
CA PRO A 367 2.26 14.12 2.92
C PRO A 367 3.62 13.65 2.39
N TYR A 368 3.97 12.36 2.61
CA TYR A 368 5.30 11.87 2.25
C TYR A 368 5.29 10.59 1.41
N TYR A 369 4.19 9.86 1.35
CA TYR A 369 3.98 8.79 0.40
C TYR A 369 2.50 8.62 0.08
N LEU A 370 2.25 8.00 -1.06
CA LEU A 370 0.89 7.77 -1.55
C LEU A 370 0.85 6.47 -2.34
N TYR A 371 -0.21 5.70 -2.14
CA TYR A 371 -0.55 4.61 -3.02
C TYR A 371 -2.05 4.48 -3.20
N ARG A 372 -2.44 3.86 -4.31
CA ARG A 372 -3.84 3.56 -4.61
C ARG A 372 -4.06 2.06 -4.62
N GLN A 373 -5.25 1.64 -4.30
CA GLN A 373 -5.66 0.25 -4.39
C GLN A 373 -6.72 0.10 -5.48
N LYS A 374 -6.65 -1.02 -6.21
CA LYS A 374 -7.73 -1.38 -7.13
C LYS A 374 -9.00 -1.61 -6.32
N TYR A 375 -10.12 -1.09 -6.81
CA TYR A 375 -11.43 -1.19 -6.15
C TYR A 375 -11.54 -0.48 -4.79
N SER A 376 -10.67 0.49 -4.51
CA SER A 376 -10.92 1.42 -3.40
C SER A 376 -12.15 2.27 -3.70
N ALA A 377 -12.84 2.69 -2.66
CA ALA A 377 -13.98 3.59 -2.80
C ALA A 377 -13.58 4.84 -3.58
N ASN A 378 -14.34 5.20 -4.63
CA ASN A 378 -14.09 6.31 -5.56
C ASN A 378 -12.69 6.33 -6.20
N ASN A 379 -11.98 5.20 -6.23
CA ASN A 379 -10.58 5.12 -6.65
C ASN A 379 -9.65 6.08 -5.89
N LEU A 380 -10.00 6.45 -4.67
CA LEU A 380 -9.21 7.35 -3.85
C LEU A 380 -7.95 6.69 -3.32
N GLU A 381 -7.03 7.50 -2.90
CA GLU A 381 -5.70 7.15 -2.46
C GLU A 381 -5.63 6.84 -0.95
N ASN A 382 -4.51 6.25 -0.57
CA ASN A 382 -4.01 6.14 0.79
C ASN A 382 -2.80 7.06 0.91
N VAL A 383 -2.74 7.90 1.95
CA VAL A 383 -1.68 8.90 2.12
C VAL A 383 -1.09 8.81 3.52
N GLY A 384 0.24 8.72 3.58
CA GLY A 384 0.97 8.89 4.83
C GLY A 384 1.37 10.35 5.04
N TYR A 385 1.13 10.84 6.24
CA TYR A 385 1.49 12.18 6.71
C TYR A 385 2.52 12.07 7.82
N SER A 386 3.51 12.96 7.83
CA SER A 386 4.58 12.97 8.83
C SER A 386 4.95 14.37 9.26
N LYS A 387 5.46 14.48 10.48
CA LYS A 387 6.27 15.64 10.89
C LYS A 387 7.59 15.62 10.13
N LYS A 388 8.17 16.79 9.90
CA LYS A 388 9.46 16.93 9.20
C LYS A 388 10.56 16.11 9.87
N GLY A 389 11.23 15.25 9.09
CA GLY A 389 12.31 14.37 9.55
C GLY A 389 11.82 13.12 10.29
N LYS A 390 10.51 12.86 10.22
CA LYS A 390 9.87 11.67 10.81
C LYS A 390 9.21 10.77 9.75
N GLU A 391 9.49 11.02 8.49
CA GLU A 391 9.01 10.20 7.37
C GLU A 391 9.49 8.75 7.53
N CYS A 392 8.63 7.78 7.23
CA CYS A 392 9.03 6.37 7.19
C CYS A 392 9.77 6.09 5.89
N ILE A 393 11.08 5.90 5.97
CA ILE A 393 11.98 5.68 4.83
C ILE A 393 11.56 4.42 4.07
N TYR A 394 11.27 3.35 4.79
CA TYR A 394 10.83 2.08 4.19
C TYR A 394 9.59 2.26 3.29
N ASN A 395 8.60 3.03 3.76
CA ASN A 395 7.38 3.26 2.98
C ASN A 395 7.66 4.03 1.68
N VAL A 396 8.53 5.04 1.73
CA VAL A 396 8.95 5.78 0.53
C VAL A 396 9.67 4.85 -0.44
N ASP A 397 10.63 4.09 0.02
CA ASP A 397 11.44 3.18 -0.81
C ASP A 397 10.59 2.12 -1.51
N VAL A 398 9.66 1.51 -0.80
CA VAL A 398 8.79 0.47 -1.36
C VAL A 398 7.79 1.05 -2.36
N MET A 399 7.27 2.26 -2.10
CA MET A 399 6.30 2.90 -2.98
C MET A 399 6.96 3.43 -4.24
N GLU A 400 8.10 4.08 -4.13
CA GLU A 400 8.80 4.66 -5.30
C GLU A 400 9.73 3.66 -5.99
N GLU A 401 9.95 2.48 -5.39
CA GLU A 401 10.87 1.44 -5.87
C GLU A 401 12.28 2.00 -6.12
N THR A 402 12.82 2.68 -5.12
CA THR A 402 14.12 3.35 -5.15
C THR A 402 15.24 2.54 -4.52
N SER A 403 14.92 1.46 -3.83
CA SER A 403 15.87 0.56 -3.18
C SER A 403 15.51 -0.90 -3.39
N ASN A 404 16.50 -1.77 -3.25
CA ASN A 404 16.24 -3.19 -3.13
C ASN A 404 15.42 -3.47 -1.87
N ASN A 405 14.65 -4.54 -1.85
CA ASN A 405 13.91 -4.98 -0.68
C ASN A 405 14.06 -6.48 -0.51
N VAL A 406 14.91 -6.91 0.40
CA VAL A 406 14.97 -8.31 0.84
C VAL A 406 13.78 -8.55 1.77
N ALA A 407 12.92 -9.51 1.44
CA ALA A 407 11.70 -9.73 2.19
C ALA A 407 11.60 -11.18 2.67
N CYS A 408 11.51 -11.38 3.99
CA CYS A 408 11.45 -12.67 4.67
C CYS A 408 10.05 -12.96 5.22
N GLY A 409 9.67 -14.23 5.28
CA GLY A 409 8.39 -14.70 5.80
C GLY A 409 7.38 -15.09 4.72
N ALA A 410 6.32 -15.77 5.11
CA ALA A 410 5.26 -16.20 4.21
C ALA A 410 4.60 -15.01 3.50
N ASN A 411 4.31 -15.16 2.21
CA ASN A 411 3.75 -14.12 1.33
C ASN A 411 4.63 -12.85 1.16
N ALA A 412 5.85 -12.82 1.67
CA ALA A 412 6.78 -11.72 1.46
C ALA A 412 7.30 -11.70 0.01
N VAL A 413 7.55 -10.51 -0.53
CA VAL A 413 8.03 -10.34 -1.91
C VAL A 413 9.33 -9.55 -1.91
N SER A 414 10.42 -10.24 -2.23
CA SER A 414 11.72 -9.62 -2.46
C SER A 414 11.75 -8.91 -3.82
N LYS A 415 12.44 -7.77 -3.88
CA LYS A 415 12.60 -6.96 -5.10
C LYS A 415 14.05 -6.55 -5.27
N ARG A 416 14.59 -6.79 -6.44
CA ARG A 416 15.86 -6.22 -6.92
C ARG A 416 15.57 -5.10 -7.90
N VAL A 417 16.05 -3.92 -7.62
CA VAL A 417 15.91 -2.73 -8.48
C VAL A 417 17.18 -2.54 -9.28
N ILE A 418 17.07 -2.58 -10.60
CA ILE A 418 18.19 -2.41 -11.54
C ILE A 418 17.98 -1.07 -12.24
N ASN A 419 18.51 0.00 -11.64
CA ASN A 419 18.30 1.37 -12.11
C ASN A 419 18.80 1.61 -13.55
N SER A 420 19.96 1.05 -13.91
CA SER A 420 20.54 1.16 -15.26
C SER A 420 19.65 0.61 -16.37
N GLU A 421 18.81 -0.37 -16.05
CA GLU A 421 17.91 -1.03 -17.01
C GLU A 421 16.44 -0.63 -16.83
N ASN A 422 16.12 0.23 -15.86
CA ASN A 422 14.75 0.54 -15.45
C ASN A 422 13.91 -0.74 -15.24
N ARG A 423 14.53 -1.77 -14.66
CA ARG A 423 13.98 -3.12 -14.48
C ARG A 423 13.90 -3.47 -13.01
N ILE A 424 12.83 -4.20 -12.64
CA ILE A 424 12.64 -4.73 -11.29
C ILE A 424 12.38 -6.22 -11.39
N GLU A 425 13.24 -6.98 -10.74
CA GLU A 425 13.07 -8.41 -10.57
C GLU A 425 12.39 -8.70 -9.21
N ARG A 426 11.61 -9.78 -9.15
CA ARG A 426 10.85 -10.11 -7.94
C ARG A 426 10.86 -11.61 -7.70
N TYR A 427 10.97 -11.96 -6.41
CA TYR A 427 10.74 -13.32 -5.94
C TYR A 427 9.71 -13.27 -4.81
N GLY A 428 8.64 -14.07 -4.91
CA GLY A 428 7.57 -14.14 -3.91
C GLY A 428 7.62 -15.45 -3.13
N ASN A 429 7.66 -15.36 -1.81
CA ASN A 429 7.55 -16.51 -0.93
C ASN A 429 6.14 -17.13 -0.98
N PRO A 430 6.00 -18.44 -0.73
CA PRO A 430 4.70 -19.09 -0.61
C PRO A 430 3.79 -18.38 0.39
N LYS A 431 2.49 -18.32 0.06
CA LYS A 431 1.48 -17.68 0.93
C LYS A 431 1.07 -18.57 2.10
N ASN A 432 1.04 -19.87 1.87
CA ASN A 432 0.67 -20.87 2.85
C ASN A 432 1.84 -21.12 3.81
N ILE A 433 1.59 -21.12 5.13
CA ILE A 433 2.60 -21.28 6.18
C ILE A 433 3.30 -22.64 6.07
N ALA A 434 2.55 -23.74 5.90
CA ALA A 434 3.13 -25.08 5.80
C ALA A 434 4.05 -25.20 4.56
N THR A 435 3.61 -24.68 3.41
CA THR A 435 4.43 -24.66 2.18
C THR A 435 5.67 -23.78 2.34
N TYR A 436 5.57 -22.68 3.08
CA TYR A 436 6.71 -21.82 3.38
C TYR A 436 7.75 -22.57 4.22
N ILE A 437 7.33 -23.27 5.25
CA ILE A 437 8.19 -24.09 6.13
C ILE A 437 8.87 -25.19 5.30
N GLU A 438 8.09 -25.95 4.52
CA GLU A 438 8.59 -27.04 3.68
C GLU A 438 9.67 -26.59 2.69
N LYS A 439 9.52 -25.37 2.12
CA LYS A 439 10.36 -24.88 1.02
C LYS A 439 11.43 -23.89 1.45
N ILE A 440 11.75 -23.79 2.76
CA ILE A 440 12.64 -22.73 3.26
C ILE A 440 14.03 -22.73 2.59
N ASP A 441 14.61 -23.87 2.30
CA ASP A 441 15.93 -23.95 1.67
C ASP A 441 15.87 -23.55 0.19
N GLU A 442 14.79 -23.89 -0.53
CA GLU A 442 14.55 -23.46 -1.89
C GLU A 442 14.36 -21.93 -1.96
N ILE A 443 13.61 -21.38 -1.01
CA ILE A 443 13.38 -19.92 -0.90
C ILE A 443 14.70 -19.16 -0.71
N ILE A 444 15.54 -19.61 0.22
CA ILE A 444 16.86 -19.02 0.50
C ILE A 444 17.74 -19.06 -0.77
N LYS A 445 17.79 -20.23 -1.43
CA LYS A 445 18.54 -20.38 -2.69
C LYS A 445 18.08 -19.39 -3.77
N SER A 446 16.77 -19.33 -4.02
CA SER A 446 16.17 -18.44 -5.03
C SER A 446 16.47 -16.96 -4.75
N LYS A 447 16.51 -16.56 -3.49
CA LYS A 447 16.89 -15.18 -3.11
C LYS A 447 18.35 -14.90 -3.38
N ARG A 448 19.26 -15.83 -3.07
CA ARG A 448 20.67 -15.68 -3.44
C ARG A 448 20.82 -15.49 -4.94
N GLU A 449 20.10 -16.27 -5.76
CA GLU A 449 20.09 -16.12 -7.21
C GLU A 449 19.52 -14.76 -7.66
N LEU A 450 18.48 -14.24 -6.99
CA LEU A 450 17.90 -12.94 -7.31
C LEU A 450 18.88 -11.77 -7.08
N TYR A 451 19.73 -11.82 -6.05
CA TYR A 451 20.58 -10.69 -5.65
C TYR A 451 22.05 -10.81 -6.14
N ASN A 452 22.45 -11.94 -6.71
CA ASN A 452 23.72 -12.11 -7.40
C ASN A 452 23.64 -11.59 -8.83
#